data_3128e74bbd79e97e026a8f674602abc7
#
_entry.id   3128e74bbd79e97e026a8f674602abc7
#
_cell.length_a   1.000
_cell.length_b   1.000
_cell.length_c   1.000
_cell.angle_alpha   90.00
_cell.angle_beta   90.00
_cell.angle_gamma   90.00
#
_symmetry.space_group_name_H-M   'P 1'
#
loop_
_entity.id
_entity.type
_entity.pdbx_description
1 polymer ?
#
loop_
_entity_poly.entity_id
_entity_poly.type
_entity_poly.pdbx_seq_one_letter_code
_entity_poly.pdbx_strand_id
1 'polypeptide(L)'
;RGRLRYAVTPRFAITSTEAQLQAAGDLYRSHPGVYMQTHLSESAGEMEMVKSLYPGARDYTDVYDRCGLLGRRSLFGHGIHLSERECACLSESDSVVVHCPTSNTFLGSGLFDIGHLRDPRRPVRVAVASDVGGGLSYSMLATLGEAHKVAQLKGRSLPALEAFYLATRGNAQAL
;
A
#
# COMPACT_ATOMS: atom_id res chain seq x y z
N ARG A 1 -14.12 -24.00 3.92
CA ARG A 1 -14.50 -22.84 3.10
C ARG A 1 -13.95 -21.57 3.74
N GLY A 2 -13.40 -20.61 2.96
CA GLY A 2 -13.04 -19.28 3.45
C GLY A 2 -11.54 -19.03 3.71
N ARG A 3 -10.64 -19.98 3.48
CA ARG A 3 -9.17 -19.77 3.61
C ARG A 3 -8.53 -19.11 2.37
N LEU A 4 -9.09 -19.38 1.19
CA LEU A 4 -8.62 -18.78 -0.06
C LEU A 4 -9.41 -17.52 -0.36
N ARG A 5 -8.73 -16.49 -0.78
CA ARG A 5 -9.28 -15.21 -1.24
C ARG A 5 -8.78 -14.94 -2.64
N TYR A 6 -9.51 -14.12 -3.37
CA TYR A 6 -9.09 -13.64 -4.68
C TYR A 6 -8.86 -12.12 -4.61
N ALA A 7 -7.84 -11.65 -5.31
CA ALA A 7 -7.58 -10.23 -5.47
C ALA A 7 -7.50 -9.88 -6.95
N VAL A 8 -8.21 -8.85 -7.36
CA VAL A 8 -8.00 -8.17 -8.63
C VAL A 8 -6.67 -7.44 -8.51
N THR A 9 -5.74 -7.73 -9.41
CA THR A 9 -4.35 -7.29 -9.25
C THR A 9 -3.84 -6.60 -10.52
N PRO A 10 -4.24 -5.34 -10.80
CA PRO A 10 -3.47 -4.52 -11.73
C PRO A 10 -2.12 -4.28 -11.08
N ARG A 11 -1.03 -4.56 -11.81
CA ARG A 11 0.31 -4.50 -11.19
C ARG A 11 0.59 -3.10 -10.61
N PHE A 12 0.47 -2.06 -11.44
CA PHE A 12 0.50 -0.64 -11.05
C PHE A 12 0.14 0.25 -12.25
N ALA A 13 -0.11 1.55 -12.02
CA ALA A 13 -0.58 2.44 -13.06
C ALA A 13 0.39 2.55 -14.25
N ILE A 14 1.72 2.54 -14.01
CA ILE A 14 2.72 2.67 -15.08
C ILE A 14 2.75 1.51 -16.08
N THR A 15 2.21 0.36 -15.72
CA THR A 15 2.11 -0.82 -16.62
C THR A 15 0.68 -1.14 -17.02
N SER A 16 -0.26 -0.26 -16.72
CA SER A 16 -1.69 -0.44 -17.00
C SER A 16 -2.20 0.68 -17.90
N THR A 17 -3.12 0.34 -18.78
CA THR A 17 -3.90 1.35 -19.50
C THR A 17 -5.08 1.82 -18.62
N GLU A 18 -5.61 2.99 -18.89
CA GLU A 18 -6.82 3.49 -18.22
C GLU A 18 -7.98 2.50 -18.37
N ALA A 19 -8.18 1.93 -19.55
CA ALA A 19 -9.19 0.92 -19.82
C ALA A 19 -8.99 -0.35 -18.96
N GLN A 20 -7.75 -0.77 -18.74
CA GLN A 20 -7.44 -1.91 -17.86
C GLN A 20 -7.75 -1.60 -16.39
N LEU A 21 -7.39 -0.40 -15.92
CA LEU A 21 -7.71 0.03 -14.56
C LEU A 21 -9.22 0.14 -14.36
N GLN A 22 -9.95 0.67 -15.35
CA GLN A 22 -11.41 0.74 -15.32
C GLN A 22 -12.05 -0.65 -15.25
N ALA A 23 -11.60 -1.59 -16.08
CA ALA A 23 -12.07 -2.98 -16.06
C ALA A 23 -11.77 -3.67 -14.71
N ALA A 24 -10.60 -3.40 -14.13
CA ALA A 24 -10.24 -3.89 -12.79
C ALA A 24 -11.20 -3.33 -11.71
N GLY A 25 -11.55 -2.05 -11.80
CA GLY A 25 -12.51 -1.41 -10.90
C GLY A 25 -13.92 -1.98 -11.06
N ASP A 26 -14.36 -2.25 -12.28
CA ASP A 26 -15.65 -2.87 -12.56
C ASP A 26 -15.73 -4.29 -11.96
N LEU A 27 -14.67 -5.09 -12.11
CA LEU A 27 -14.56 -6.41 -11.47
C LEU A 27 -14.60 -6.32 -9.94
N TYR A 28 -13.84 -5.39 -9.38
CA TYR A 28 -13.78 -5.19 -7.93
C TYR A 28 -15.15 -4.82 -7.35
N ARG A 29 -15.87 -3.90 -8.00
CA ARG A 29 -17.22 -3.47 -7.57
C ARG A 29 -18.30 -4.54 -7.78
N SER A 30 -18.23 -5.29 -8.87
CA SER A 30 -19.25 -6.29 -9.21
C SER A 30 -19.14 -7.59 -8.40
N HIS A 31 -18.03 -7.82 -7.69
CA HIS A 31 -17.80 -9.03 -6.91
C HIS A 31 -17.56 -8.72 -5.43
N PRO A 32 -18.61 -8.50 -4.62
CA PRO A 32 -18.47 -8.25 -3.19
C PRO A 32 -17.71 -9.38 -2.49
N GLY A 33 -16.62 -9.06 -1.80
CA GLY A 33 -15.77 -10.04 -1.12
C GLY A 33 -14.44 -10.30 -1.82
N VAL A 34 -14.25 -9.84 -3.04
CA VAL A 34 -12.95 -9.81 -3.72
C VAL A 34 -12.08 -8.70 -3.14
N TYR A 35 -10.79 -8.92 -3.09
CA TYR A 35 -9.79 -7.90 -2.76
C TYR A 35 -9.27 -7.23 -4.03
N MET A 36 -8.69 -6.07 -3.88
CA MET A 36 -7.87 -5.41 -4.89
C MET A 36 -6.47 -5.19 -4.31
N GLN A 37 -5.42 -5.42 -5.10
CA GLN A 37 -4.08 -5.05 -4.69
C GLN A 37 -3.29 -4.45 -5.86
N THR A 38 -2.44 -3.48 -5.54
CA THR A 38 -1.58 -2.80 -6.51
C THR A 38 -0.42 -2.10 -5.80
N HIS A 39 0.55 -1.59 -6.56
CA HIS A 39 1.61 -0.71 -6.05
C HIS A 39 1.11 0.74 -6.03
N LEU A 40 1.62 1.52 -5.10
CA LEU A 40 1.28 2.95 -4.97
C LEU A 40 2.46 3.74 -4.41
N SER A 41 2.88 4.77 -5.13
CA SER A 41 3.83 5.80 -4.67
C SER A 41 5.08 5.20 -4.02
N GLU A 42 5.70 4.23 -4.71
CA GLU A 42 6.88 3.51 -4.22
C GLU A 42 8.15 4.34 -4.39
N SER A 43 8.35 4.96 -5.56
CA SER A 43 9.56 5.72 -5.85
C SER A 43 9.27 7.04 -6.57
N ALA A 44 10.20 7.99 -6.47
CA ALA A 44 10.07 9.28 -7.13
C ALA A 44 9.97 9.15 -8.67
N GLY A 45 10.75 8.24 -9.27
CA GLY A 45 10.71 7.99 -10.71
C GLY A 45 9.37 7.41 -11.17
N GLU A 46 8.79 6.52 -10.38
CA GLU A 46 7.44 5.98 -10.63
C GLU A 46 6.38 7.10 -10.60
N MET A 47 6.43 7.97 -9.61
CA MET A 47 5.49 9.08 -9.47
C MET A 47 5.55 10.04 -10.66
N GLU A 48 6.74 10.40 -11.13
CA GLU A 48 6.91 11.25 -12.32
C GLU A 48 6.38 10.56 -13.59
N MET A 49 6.57 9.26 -13.72
CA MET A 49 6.02 8.50 -14.85
C MET A 49 4.49 8.47 -14.80
N VAL A 50 3.87 8.23 -13.65
CA VAL A 50 2.41 8.28 -13.49
C VAL A 50 1.87 9.65 -13.85
N LYS A 51 2.50 10.73 -13.40
CA LYS A 51 2.12 12.10 -13.74
C LYS A 51 2.16 12.35 -15.25
N SER A 52 3.14 11.77 -15.95
CA SER A 52 3.27 11.85 -17.41
C SER A 52 2.17 11.07 -18.14
N LEU A 53 1.86 9.84 -17.66
CA LEU A 53 0.88 8.95 -18.27
C LEU A 53 -0.57 9.37 -17.99
N TYR A 54 -0.81 9.98 -16.83
CA TYR A 54 -2.15 10.39 -16.37
C TYR A 54 -2.21 11.89 -16.03
N PRO A 55 -1.97 12.78 -17.00
CA PRO A 55 -1.84 14.24 -16.74
C PRO A 55 -3.13 14.89 -16.21
N GLY A 56 -4.26 14.22 -16.36
CA GLY A 56 -5.54 14.67 -15.83
C GLY A 56 -5.78 14.27 -14.37
N ALA A 57 -4.96 13.39 -13.78
CA ALA A 57 -5.08 12.99 -12.38
C ALA A 57 -4.45 14.04 -11.45
N ARG A 58 -5.04 14.23 -10.28
CA ARG A 58 -4.53 15.15 -9.24
C ARG A 58 -3.21 14.64 -8.64
N ASP A 59 -3.11 13.32 -8.49
CA ASP A 59 -1.95 12.60 -7.97
C ASP A 59 -2.10 11.09 -8.29
N TYR A 60 -1.19 10.26 -7.77
CA TYR A 60 -1.18 8.83 -8.06
C TYR A 60 -2.42 8.11 -7.50
N THR A 61 -2.83 8.41 -6.27
CA THR A 61 -4.03 7.81 -5.65
C THR A 61 -5.28 8.15 -6.45
N ASP A 62 -5.37 9.36 -7.03
CA ASP A 62 -6.49 9.79 -7.86
C ASP A 62 -6.66 8.94 -9.14
N VAL A 63 -5.57 8.41 -9.70
CA VAL A 63 -5.66 7.48 -10.84
C VAL A 63 -6.49 6.25 -10.46
N TYR A 64 -6.26 5.70 -9.29
CA TYR A 64 -7.00 4.52 -8.80
C TYR A 64 -8.41 4.87 -8.32
N ASP A 65 -8.58 6.03 -7.68
CA ASP A 65 -9.87 6.51 -7.18
C ASP A 65 -10.87 6.67 -8.33
N ARG A 66 -10.48 7.32 -9.42
CA ARG A 66 -11.32 7.49 -10.63
C ARG A 66 -11.78 6.18 -11.25
N CYS A 67 -11.00 5.12 -11.10
CA CYS A 67 -11.35 3.78 -11.56
C CYS A 67 -12.16 2.97 -10.55
N GLY A 68 -12.46 3.53 -9.35
CA GLY A 68 -13.21 2.86 -8.30
C GLY A 68 -12.44 1.70 -7.66
N LEU A 69 -11.12 1.84 -7.56
CA LEU A 69 -10.21 0.84 -6.98
C LEU A 69 -9.90 1.09 -5.50
N LEU A 70 -10.42 2.17 -4.90
CA LEU A 70 -10.31 2.44 -3.48
C LEU A 70 -11.44 1.78 -2.71
N GLY A 71 -11.15 1.36 -1.47
CA GLY A 71 -12.14 0.78 -0.57
C GLY A 71 -11.52 -0.13 0.49
N ARG A 72 -12.36 -0.59 1.41
CA ARG A 72 -11.96 -1.40 2.57
C ARG A 72 -11.11 -2.64 2.23
N ARG A 73 -11.29 -3.23 1.05
CA ARG A 73 -10.54 -4.42 0.59
C ARG A 73 -9.46 -4.07 -0.44
N SER A 74 -9.07 -2.81 -0.51
CA SER A 74 -8.01 -2.35 -1.39
C SER A 74 -6.69 -2.27 -0.64
N LEU A 75 -5.68 -2.93 -1.18
CA LEU A 75 -4.34 -3.06 -0.61
C LEU A 75 -3.35 -2.35 -1.54
N PHE A 76 -2.71 -1.30 -1.03
CA PHE A 76 -1.75 -0.50 -1.78
C PHE A 76 -0.35 -0.74 -1.24
N GLY A 77 0.48 -1.43 -2.02
CA GLY A 77 1.88 -1.69 -1.66
C GLY A 77 2.71 -0.41 -1.62
N HIS A 78 3.66 -0.37 -0.70
CA HIS A 78 4.66 0.68 -0.47
C HIS A 78 4.11 1.97 0.14
N GLY A 79 3.47 2.86 -0.62
CA GLY A 79 2.90 4.11 -0.11
C GLY A 79 3.92 5.02 0.59
N ILE A 80 5.15 5.15 0.02
CA ILE A 80 6.26 5.88 0.63
C ILE A 80 6.08 7.38 0.45
N HIS A 81 5.68 7.80 -0.75
CA HIS A 81 5.65 9.21 -1.18
C HIS A 81 4.22 9.77 -1.23
N LEU A 82 3.39 9.46 -0.23
CA LEU A 82 2.01 9.93 -0.16
C LEU A 82 1.92 11.36 0.36
N SER A 83 1.13 12.19 -0.31
CA SER A 83 0.74 13.52 0.14
C SER A 83 -0.37 13.46 1.21
N GLU A 84 -0.61 14.59 1.89
CA GLU A 84 -1.73 14.72 2.84
C GLU A 84 -3.09 14.41 2.21
N ARG A 85 -3.32 14.86 0.97
CA ARG A 85 -4.56 14.58 0.24
C ARG A 85 -4.73 13.08 -0.02
N GLU A 86 -3.67 12.41 -0.45
CA GLU A 86 -3.70 10.97 -0.73
C GLU A 86 -3.96 10.18 0.54
N CYS A 87 -3.30 10.54 1.64
CA CYS A 87 -3.56 9.93 2.93
C CYS A 87 -5.01 10.16 3.41
N ALA A 88 -5.58 11.34 3.22
CA ALA A 88 -6.97 11.60 3.54
C ALA A 88 -7.92 10.71 2.71
N CYS A 89 -7.69 10.62 1.41
CA CYS A 89 -8.46 9.78 0.49
C CYS A 89 -8.40 8.28 0.87
N LEU A 90 -7.20 7.78 1.21
CA LEU A 90 -7.01 6.40 1.66
C LEU A 90 -7.67 6.13 3.03
N SER A 91 -7.66 7.10 3.92
CA SER A 91 -8.37 7.04 5.21
C SER A 91 -9.88 7.02 5.03
N GLU A 92 -10.44 7.94 4.24
CA GLU A 92 -11.87 8.05 3.97
C GLU A 92 -12.44 6.81 3.28
N SER A 93 -11.68 6.21 2.38
CA SER A 93 -12.05 4.97 1.68
C SER A 93 -11.84 3.70 2.51
N ASP A 94 -11.31 3.80 3.73
CA ASP A 94 -10.89 2.66 4.57
C ASP A 94 -9.92 1.69 3.85
N SER A 95 -9.12 2.23 2.93
CA SER A 95 -8.10 1.48 2.20
C SER A 95 -6.91 1.13 3.09
N VAL A 96 -6.11 0.14 2.67
CA VAL A 96 -4.95 -0.33 3.42
C VAL A 96 -3.66 0.01 2.67
N VAL A 97 -2.71 0.63 3.33
CA VAL A 97 -1.33 0.77 2.83
C VAL A 97 -0.46 -0.34 3.41
N VAL A 98 0.27 -1.03 2.55
CA VAL A 98 1.07 -2.19 2.93
C VAL A 98 2.55 -1.81 2.96
N HIS A 99 3.13 -1.72 4.15
CA HIS A 99 4.55 -1.47 4.34
C HIS A 99 5.40 -2.67 3.92
N CYS A 100 6.32 -2.48 2.98
CA CYS A 100 7.22 -3.49 2.44
C CYS A 100 8.69 -3.13 2.78
N PRO A 101 9.11 -3.16 4.07
CA PRO A 101 10.36 -2.54 4.50
C PRO A 101 11.60 -3.10 3.81
N THR A 102 11.70 -4.42 3.68
CA THR A 102 12.88 -5.09 3.08
C THR A 102 13.04 -4.76 1.60
N SER A 103 11.94 -4.66 0.86
CA SER A 103 11.93 -4.24 -0.54
C SER A 103 12.27 -2.76 -0.68
N ASN A 104 11.61 -1.90 0.08
CA ASN A 104 11.80 -0.46 0.00
C ASN A 104 13.25 -0.02 0.26
N THR A 105 13.92 -0.67 1.23
CA THR A 105 15.31 -0.38 1.56
C THR A 105 16.28 -0.99 0.55
N PHE A 106 16.01 -2.21 0.09
CA PHE A 106 16.86 -2.89 -0.88
C PHE A 106 16.85 -2.19 -2.25
N LEU A 107 15.69 -1.77 -2.72
CA LEU A 107 15.53 -1.06 -3.99
C LEU A 107 15.85 0.44 -3.90
N GLY A 108 16.03 0.98 -2.69
CA GLY A 108 16.27 2.40 -2.50
C GLY A 108 15.03 3.28 -2.73
N SER A 109 13.83 2.71 -2.63
CA SER A 109 12.56 3.41 -2.88
C SER A 109 12.31 4.54 -1.87
N GLY A 110 12.77 4.38 -0.63
CA GLY A 110 12.67 5.38 0.44
C GLY A 110 12.26 4.78 1.79
N LEU A 111 12.03 5.66 2.77
CA LEU A 111 11.67 5.29 4.13
C LEU A 111 10.18 5.52 4.38
N PHE A 112 9.45 4.46 4.64
CA PHE A 112 8.04 4.49 4.99
C PHE A 112 7.78 5.24 6.30
N ASP A 113 6.85 6.18 6.31
CA ASP A 113 6.49 6.95 7.50
C ASP A 113 5.20 6.45 8.14
N ILE A 114 5.31 5.43 8.98
CA ILE A 114 4.14 4.86 9.68
C ILE A 114 3.43 5.89 10.57
N GLY A 115 4.16 6.88 11.10
CA GLY A 115 3.57 7.91 11.94
C GLY A 115 2.75 8.91 11.14
N HIS A 116 3.20 9.26 9.95
CA HIS A 116 2.43 10.09 9.03
C HIS A 116 1.12 9.41 8.62
N LEU A 117 1.17 8.13 8.25
CA LEU A 117 -0.02 7.36 7.88
C LEU A 117 -1.01 7.17 9.03
N ARG A 118 -0.53 7.04 10.26
CA ARG A 118 -1.35 6.86 11.46
C ARG A 118 -1.69 8.16 12.19
N ASP A 119 -1.63 9.30 11.51
CA ASP A 119 -2.07 10.58 12.09
C ASP A 119 -3.52 10.43 12.61
N PRO A 120 -3.79 10.69 13.92
CA PRO A 120 -5.12 10.51 14.50
C PRO A 120 -6.23 11.31 13.81
N ARG A 121 -5.89 12.38 13.11
CA ARG A 121 -6.85 13.20 12.37
C ARG A 121 -7.38 12.52 11.11
N ARG A 122 -6.58 11.62 10.53
CA ARG A 122 -6.89 10.86 9.30
C ARG A 122 -6.13 9.53 9.26
N PRO A 123 -6.42 8.59 10.16
CA PRO A 123 -5.65 7.36 10.29
C PRO A 123 -5.85 6.48 9.06
N VAL A 124 -4.76 6.16 8.37
CA VAL A 124 -4.75 5.17 7.30
C VAL A 124 -4.45 3.79 7.91
N ARG A 125 -5.17 2.78 7.48
CA ARG A 125 -4.91 1.39 7.88
C ARG A 125 -3.58 0.94 7.29
N VAL A 126 -2.75 0.33 8.13
CA VAL A 126 -1.42 -0.14 7.73
C VAL A 126 -1.29 -1.63 7.97
N ALA A 127 -0.80 -2.35 6.97
CA ALA A 127 -0.38 -3.73 7.02
C ALA A 127 1.13 -3.85 6.72
N VAL A 128 1.71 -5.03 6.89
CA VAL A 128 3.12 -5.32 6.61
C VAL A 128 3.25 -6.53 5.72
N ALA A 129 4.10 -6.47 4.71
CA ALA A 129 4.41 -7.59 3.83
C ALA A 129 5.91 -7.71 3.57
N SER A 130 6.34 -8.92 3.19
CA SER A 130 7.72 -9.20 2.82
C SER A 130 8.08 -8.67 1.42
N ASP A 131 7.09 -8.61 0.52
CA ASP A 131 7.29 -8.27 -0.89
C ASP A 131 8.46 -9.05 -1.49
N VAL A 132 8.51 -10.36 -1.23
CA VAL A 132 9.60 -11.22 -1.65
C VAL A 132 9.73 -11.25 -3.18
N GLY A 133 10.96 -10.96 -3.66
CA GLY A 133 11.26 -10.66 -5.06
C GLY A 133 11.93 -9.29 -5.16
N GLY A 134 11.29 -8.23 -4.66
CA GLY A 134 11.94 -6.98 -4.25
C GLY A 134 12.50 -7.08 -2.83
N GLY A 135 11.73 -7.68 -1.92
CA GLY A 135 12.19 -8.00 -0.56
C GLY A 135 13.05 -9.28 -0.51
N LEU A 136 13.90 -9.37 0.49
CA LEU A 136 15.00 -10.34 0.58
C LEU A 136 14.67 -11.63 1.34
N SER A 137 13.50 -11.74 1.98
CA SER A 137 13.19 -12.85 2.87
C SER A 137 11.70 -13.17 2.93
N TYR A 138 11.37 -14.46 3.03
CA TYR A 138 10.01 -14.93 3.37
C TYR A 138 9.69 -14.76 4.87
N SER A 139 10.71 -14.50 5.70
CA SER A 139 10.53 -14.37 7.15
C SER A 139 9.88 -13.05 7.51
N MET A 140 8.66 -13.10 8.03
CA MET A 140 7.99 -11.91 8.57
C MET A 140 8.73 -11.34 9.79
N LEU A 141 9.45 -12.16 10.57
CA LEU A 141 10.26 -11.65 11.68
C LEU A 141 11.44 -10.83 11.17
N ALA A 142 12.11 -11.26 10.09
CA ALA A 142 13.15 -10.46 9.44
C ALA A 142 12.57 -9.15 8.88
N THR A 143 11.39 -9.21 8.23
CA THR A 143 10.66 -8.05 7.74
C THR A 143 10.34 -7.06 8.87
N LEU A 144 9.91 -7.54 10.04
CA LEU A 144 9.66 -6.68 11.20
C LEU A 144 10.92 -6.03 11.77
N GLY A 145 12.04 -6.75 11.74
CA GLY A 145 13.35 -6.18 12.11
C GLY A 145 13.72 -5.00 11.21
N GLU A 146 13.46 -5.09 9.93
CA GLU A 146 13.68 -3.99 8.99
C GLU A 146 12.66 -2.86 9.17
N ALA A 147 11.39 -3.18 9.40
CA ALA A 147 10.36 -2.18 9.73
C ALA A 147 10.74 -1.36 10.98
N HIS A 148 11.30 -2.01 12.00
CA HIS A 148 11.82 -1.33 13.21
C HIS A 148 12.93 -0.34 12.86
N LYS A 149 13.92 -0.75 12.05
CA LYS A 149 15.02 0.14 11.62
C LYS A 149 14.50 1.35 10.84
N VAL A 150 13.58 1.12 9.88
CA VAL A 150 12.95 2.19 9.09
C VAL A 150 12.24 3.17 10.01
N ALA A 151 11.48 2.69 10.99
CA ALA A 151 10.82 3.57 11.97
C ALA A 151 11.83 4.40 12.77
N GLN A 152 12.94 3.80 13.23
CA GLN A 152 14.01 4.52 13.93
C GLN A 152 14.64 5.62 13.04
N LEU A 153 14.90 5.32 11.77
CA LEU A 153 15.44 6.30 10.81
C LEU A 153 14.46 7.46 10.56
N LYS A 154 13.16 7.22 10.74
CA LYS A 154 12.11 8.25 10.70
C LYS A 154 11.88 8.94 12.06
N GLY A 155 12.76 8.69 13.05
CA GLY A 155 12.66 9.29 14.38
C GLY A 155 11.49 8.77 15.22
N ARG A 156 11.01 7.55 14.95
CA ARG A 156 9.88 6.93 15.64
C ARG A 156 10.25 5.59 16.24
N SER A 157 9.57 5.20 17.31
CA SER A 157 9.67 3.86 17.86
C SER A 157 8.61 2.95 17.25
N LEU A 158 9.00 1.73 16.90
CA LEU A 158 8.11 0.61 16.62
C LEU A 158 8.46 -0.52 17.59
N PRO A 159 7.80 -0.58 18.75
CA PRO A 159 8.07 -1.62 19.77
C PRO A 159 7.79 -3.03 19.23
N ALA A 160 8.52 -4.02 19.75
CA ALA A 160 8.43 -5.40 19.27
C ALA A 160 7.00 -5.97 19.31
N LEU A 161 6.24 -5.68 20.38
CA LEU A 161 4.85 -6.14 20.50
C LEU A 161 3.93 -5.49 19.45
N GLU A 162 4.13 -4.22 19.15
CA GLU A 162 3.39 -3.52 18.10
C GLU A 162 3.76 -4.06 16.71
N ALA A 163 5.05 -4.26 16.44
CA ALA A 163 5.52 -4.87 15.22
C ALA A 163 4.94 -6.28 15.03
N PHE A 164 4.96 -7.10 16.06
CA PHE A 164 4.39 -8.44 16.03
C PHE A 164 2.86 -8.43 15.82
N TYR A 165 2.16 -7.50 16.46
CA TYR A 165 0.73 -7.28 16.22
C TYR A 165 0.45 -6.94 14.75
N LEU A 166 1.22 -6.04 14.15
CA LEU A 166 1.08 -5.67 12.73
C LEU A 166 1.20 -6.88 11.81
N ALA A 167 2.20 -7.74 12.01
CA ALA A 167 2.43 -8.91 11.15
C ALA A 167 1.46 -10.08 11.40
N THR A 168 0.67 -10.02 12.45
CA THR A 168 -0.26 -11.09 12.85
C THR A 168 -1.71 -10.61 12.82
N ARG A 169 -2.24 -10.20 13.97
CA ARG A 169 -3.63 -9.76 14.09
C ARG A 169 -3.93 -8.51 13.26
N GLY A 170 -3.00 -7.57 13.19
CA GLY A 170 -3.14 -6.36 12.38
C GLY A 170 -3.33 -6.68 10.90
N ASN A 171 -2.48 -7.55 10.34
CA ASN A 171 -2.63 -8.03 8.96
C ASN A 171 -3.95 -8.79 8.75
N ALA A 172 -4.32 -9.66 9.70
CA ALA A 172 -5.59 -10.40 9.61
C ALA A 172 -6.83 -9.48 9.66
N GLN A 173 -6.74 -8.34 10.31
CA GLN A 173 -7.81 -7.34 10.35
C GLN A 173 -7.81 -6.42 9.10
N ALA A 174 -6.66 -6.29 8.44
CA ALA A 174 -6.53 -5.57 7.18
C ALA A 174 -7.17 -6.34 6.01
N LEU A 175 -7.20 -7.67 6.11
CA LEU A 175 -7.81 -8.62 5.19
C LEU A 175 -9.21 -9.07 5.65
#